data_1050db9f24270e7c0c0e28a4bedf8b68
#
_entry.id   1050db9f24270e7c0c0e28a4bedf8b68
#
_cell.length_a   1.000
_cell.length_b   1.000
_cell.length_c   1.000
_cell.angle_alpha   90.00
_cell.angle_beta   90.00
_cell.angle_gamma   90.00
#
_symmetry.space_group_name_H-M   'P 1'
#
loop_
_entity.id
_entity.type
_entity.pdbx_description
1 polymer ?
#
loop_
_entity_poly.entity_id
_entity_poly.type
_entity_poly.pdbx_seq_one_letter_code
_entity_poly.pdbx_strand_id
1 'polypeptide(L)'
;PSSQSKGFAESNISIDQKAANFVGGQTRYPSLTLDSDRGSEHTLSWTRNGNNIQPIRSLEKLYQKLFRKDNPASRRQAEKDLVDKRSILDLAKSQANSFVKGLGKEDSDKLDQYFTSVREFEKRIEQSTLWLDRDKPQSNYTLPSRSDSLTLKDKTPLFYDLMALALQTDSTRVISI
;
A
#
# COMPACT_ATOMS: atom_id res chain seq x y z
N PRO A 1 -18.44 -6.59 6.59
CA PRO A 1 -19.41 -7.54 6.11
C PRO A 1 -18.75 -8.87 5.87
N SER A 2 -18.93 -9.74 6.82
CA SER A 2 -18.41 -11.11 6.82
C SER A 2 -19.26 -12.05 5.96
N SER A 3 -19.74 -11.65 4.83
CA SER A 3 -20.25 -12.59 3.87
C SER A 3 -19.09 -13.11 3.04
N GLN A 4 -18.52 -14.20 3.46
CA GLN A 4 -17.73 -15.08 2.62
C GLN A 4 -18.60 -15.42 1.40
N SER A 5 -18.47 -14.65 0.34
CA SER A 5 -18.95 -15.08 -0.97
C SER A 5 -18.04 -16.22 -1.42
N LYS A 6 -18.43 -17.43 -1.05
CA LYS A 6 -17.83 -18.66 -1.57
C LYS A 6 -18.02 -18.65 -3.08
N GLY A 7 -16.96 -18.40 -3.83
CA GLY A 7 -16.99 -18.64 -5.26
C GLY A 7 -16.19 -17.77 -6.20
N PHE A 8 -15.74 -16.56 -5.79
CA PHE A 8 -14.96 -15.71 -6.70
C PHE A 8 -13.67 -15.24 -6.03
N ALA A 9 -12.54 -15.82 -6.43
CA ALA A 9 -11.21 -15.40 -5.96
C ALA A 9 -10.90 -13.92 -6.26
N GLU A 10 -11.60 -13.31 -7.22
CA GLU A 10 -11.47 -11.90 -7.58
C GLU A 10 -12.39 -10.95 -6.77
N SER A 11 -13.35 -11.48 -6.00
CA SER A 11 -14.32 -10.68 -5.26
C SER A 11 -13.79 -10.04 -3.97
N ASN A 12 -12.57 -10.35 -3.57
CA ASN A 12 -11.98 -9.86 -2.33
C ASN A 12 -11.13 -8.58 -2.50
N ILE A 13 -10.72 -8.26 -3.73
CA ILE A 13 -9.93 -7.05 -4.00
C ILE A 13 -10.84 -5.82 -4.09
N SER A 14 -10.47 -4.74 -3.39
CA SER A 14 -11.17 -3.47 -3.51
C SER A 14 -10.82 -2.77 -4.84
N ILE A 15 -11.73 -1.89 -5.29
CA ILE A 15 -11.59 -1.21 -6.58
C ILE A 15 -10.34 -0.33 -6.66
N ASP A 16 -9.98 0.34 -5.56
CA ASP A 16 -8.77 1.15 -5.45
C ASP A 16 -7.50 0.29 -5.60
N GLN A 17 -7.47 -0.90 -5.01
CA GLN A 17 -6.34 -1.81 -5.16
C GLN A 17 -6.29 -2.45 -6.54
N LYS A 18 -7.44 -2.70 -7.15
CA LYS A 18 -7.49 -3.15 -8.55
C LYS A 18 -6.97 -2.06 -9.48
N ALA A 19 -7.38 -0.81 -9.30
CA ALA A 19 -6.85 0.34 -10.05
C ALA A 19 -5.34 0.51 -9.84
N ALA A 20 -4.87 0.40 -8.59
CA ALA A 20 -3.45 0.50 -8.26
C ALA A 20 -2.58 -0.55 -8.98
N ASN A 21 -3.10 -1.73 -9.24
CA ASN A 21 -2.40 -2.75 -10.03
C ASN A 21 -2.16 -2.34 -11.49
N PHE A 22 -3.02 -1.48 -12.06
CA PHE A 22 -2.86 -0.99 -13.43
C PHE A 22 -2.00 0.28 -13.51
N VAL A 23 -2.27 1.28 -12.65
CA VAL A 23 -1.64 2.60 -12.77
C VAL A 23 -0.56 2.86 -11.72
N GLY A 24 -0.54 2.11 -10.62
CA GLY A 24 0.37 2.34 -9.49
C GLY A 24 1.84 2.03 -9.77
N GLY A 25 2.12 1.33 -10.90
CA GLY A 25 3.47 1.00 -11.31
C GLY A 25 4.34 2.18 -11.72
N GLN A 26 3.74 3.32 -12.00
CA GLN A 26 4.42 4.52 -12.49
C GLN A 26 4.67 5.57 -11.40
N THR A 27 4.12 5.37 -10.21
CA THR A 27 4.15 6.32 -9.10
C THR A 27 4.91 5.77 -7.89
N ARG A 28 5.37 6.67 -7.00
CA ARG A 28 6.07 6.29 -5.77
C ARG A 28 5.22 5.40 -4.86
N TYR A 29 3.93 5.72 -4.78
CA TYR A 29 2.95 4.97 -3.99
C TYR A 29 1.87 4.45 -4.93
N PRO A 30 1.74 3.12 -5.09
CA PRO A 30 0.71 2.54 -5.95
C PRO A 30 -0.70 2.99 -5.60
N SER A 31 -0.97 3.15 -4.29
CA SER A 31 -2.18 3.76 -3.75
C SER A 31 -1.91 4.38 -2.39
N LEU A 32 -2.77 5.30 -1.97
CA LEU A 32 -2.84 5.81 -0.61
C LEU A 32 -4.23 5.52 -0.05
N THR A 33 -4.27 4.80 1.07
CA THR A 33 -5.49 4.57 1.84
C THR A 33 -5.45 5.48 3.05
N LEU A 34 -6.46 6.34 3.18
CA LEU A 34 -6.51 7.38 4.19
C LEU A 34 -7.79 7.22 5.03
N ASP A 35 -7.77 7.77 6.24
CA ASP A 35 -8.92 7.84 7.11
C ASP A 35 -8.81 9.09 7.97
N SER A 36 -9.78 9.98 7.86
CA SER A 36 -9.84 11.21 8.66
C SER A 36 -10.42 10.98 10.05
N ASP A 37 -11.12 9.87 10.27
CA ASP A 37 -11.74 9.52 11.54
C ASP A 37 -10.94 8.44 12.29
N ARG A 38 -10.53 8.76 13.52
CA ARG A 38 -9.82 7.80 14.38
C ARG A 38 -10.72 6.73 14.98
N GLY A 39 -12.03 6.93 14.98
CA GLY A 39 -13.03 6.02 15.53
C GLY A 39 -13.56 4.98 14.55
N SER A 40 -13.27 5.12 13.27
CA SER A 40 -13.71 4.17 12.26
C SER A 40 -12.92 2.87 12.32
N GLU A 41 -13.61 1.77 12.55
CA GLU A 41 -13.05 0.42 12.38
C GLU A 41 -13.16 -0.06 10.93
N HIS A 42 -13.83 0.72 10.08
CA HIS A 42 -14.09 0.35 8.70
C HIS A 42 -12.89 0.73 7.83
N THR A 43 -12.33 -0.23 7.16
CA THR A 43 -11.31 -0.04 6.15
C THR A 43 -11.91 -0.35 4.80
N LEU A 44 -11.62 0.51 3.83
CA LEU A 44 -12.21 0.44 2.49
C LEU A 44 -11.35 -0.37 1.52
N SER A 45 -10.07 -0.57 1.86
CA SER A 45 -9.08 -1.14 0.95
C SER A 45 -8.68 -2.56 1.34
N TRP A 46 -8.77 -3.47 0.37
CA TRP A 46 -8.50 -4.90 0.55
C TRP A 46 -7.63 -5.43 -0.58
N THR A 47 -6.62 -6.21 -0.21
CA THR A 47 -5.80 -6.92 -1.20
C THR A 47 -6.58 -8.07 -1.84
N ARG A 48 -6.07 -8.63 -2.95
CA ARG A 48 -6.64 -9.81 -3.62
C ARG A 48 -6.83 -11.00 -2.66
N ASN A 49 -5.96 -11.15 -1.67
CA ASN A 49 -6.01 -12.23 -0.68
C ASN A 49 -6.96 -11.94 0.49
N GLY A 50 -7.77 -10.89 0.40
CA GLY A 50 -8.70 -10.51 1.47
C GLY A 50 -8.03 -9.86 2.69
N ASN A 51 -6.76 -9.47 2.59
CA ASN A 51 -6.08 -8.75 3.66
C ASN A 51 -6.45 -7.28 3.60
N ASN A 52 -6.81 -6.75 4.76
CA ASN A 52 -7.13 -5.36 4.94
C ASN A 52 -5.89 -4.46 4.87
N ILE A 53 -5.99 -3.32 4.18
CA ILE A 53 -4.93 -2.32 4.13
C ILE A 53 -5.25 -1.22 5.14
N GLN A 54 -4.36 -1.10 6.13
CA GLN A 54 -4.53 -0.11 7.19
C GLN A 54 -4.38 1.32 6.64
N PRO A 55 -5.35 2.21 6.88
CA PRO A 55 -5.30 3.57 6.40
C PRO A 55 -4.32 4.44 7.21
N ILE A 56 -3.80 5.46 6.57
CA ILE A 56 -3.03 6.51 7.22
C ILE A 56 -4.02 7.49 7.86
N ARG A 57 -4.01 7.57 9.19
CA ARG A 57 -4.91 8.42 10.00
C ARG A 57 -4.26 9.71 10.51
N SER A 58 -2.97 9.86 10.31
CA SER A 58 -2.18 10.99 10.77
C SER A 58 -1.81 11.89 9.60
N LEU A 59 -2.21 13.15 9.65
CA LEU A 59 -1.82 14.18 8.70
C LEU A 59 -0.30 14.38 8.68
N GLU A 60 0.33 14.37 9.86
CA GLU A 60 1.77 14.52 9.97
C GLU A 60 2.51 13.36 9.32
N LYS A 61 2.06 12.10 9.55
CA LYS A 61 2.64 10.92 8.88
C LYS A 61 2.43 10.95 7.37
N LEU A 62 1.25 11.37 6.91
CA LEU A 62 0.96 11.50 5.48
C LEU A 62 1.87 12.55 4.84
N TYR A 63 1.98 13.74 5.44
CA TYR A 63 2.86 14.80 4.96
C TYR A 63 4.33 14.38 4.92
N GLN A 64 4.82 13.73 5.99
CA GLN A 64 6.18 13.21 6.05
C GLN A 64 6.43 12.15 4.97
N LYS A 65 5.46 11.25 4.76
CA LYS A 65 5.54 10.22 3.72
C LYS A 65 5.67 10.84 2.34
N LEU A 66 4.90 11.88 2.04
CA LEU A 66 4.84 12.50 0.71
C LEU A 66 6.04 13.41 0.42
N PHE A 67 6.43 14.27 1.37
CA PHE A 67 7.27 15.43 1.09
C PHE A 67 8.56 15.51 1.91
N ARG A 68 8.61 14.89 3.09
CA ARG A 68 9.81 15.01 3.91
C ARG A 68 10.95 14.19 3.31
N LYS A 69 12.11 14.82 3.11
CA LYS A 69 13.33 14.11 2.70
C LYS A 69 13.67 13.02 3.71
N ASP A 70 13.95 11.85 3.19
CA ASP A 70 14.41 10.75 4.03
C ASP A 70 15.81 11.09 4.57
N ASN A 71 15.99 10.99 5.88
CA ASN A 71 17.30 11.10 6.46
C ASN A 71 18.10 9.80 6.19
N PRO A 72 19.43 9.81 6.29
CA PRO A 72 20.25 8.63 6.00
C PRO A 72 19.88 7.40 6.83
N ALA A 73 19.44 7.60 8.08
CA ALA A 73 19.02 6.50 8.95
C ALA A 73 17.68 5.89 8.49
N SER A 74 16.69 6.72 8.15
CA SER A 74 15.41 6.28 7.61
C SER A 74 15.56 5.53 6.28
N ARG A 75 16.48 6.01 5.42
CA ARG A 75 16.80 5.36 4.15
C ARG A 75 17.41 3.98 4.36
N ARG A 76 18.42 3.87 5.22
CA ARG A 76 19.04 2.56 5.55
C ARG A 76 18.03 1.58 6.14
N GLN A 77 17.12 2.06 6.99
CA GLN A 77 16.06 1.21 7.54
C GLN A 77 15.11 0.73 6.44
N ALA A 78 14.69 1.62 5.53
CA ALA A 78 13.84 1.24 4.40
C ALA A 78 14.53 0.23 3.44
N GLU A 79 15.82 0.41 3.18
CA GLU A 79 16.64 -0.54 2.41
C GLU A 79 16.66 -1.91 3.08
N LYS A 80 16.92 -1.94 4.40
CA LYS A 80 16.93 -3.18 5.18
C LYS A 80 15.56 -3.86 5.15
N ASP A 81 14.49 -3.10 5.36
CA ASP A 81 13.11 -3.64 5.33
C ASP A 81 12.78 -4.27 3.95
N LEU A 82 13.30 -3.73 2.85
CA LEU A 82 13.10 -4.30 1.51
C LEU A 82 13.91 -5.58 1.32
N VAL A 83 15.14 -5.65 1.83
CA VAL A 83 15.96 -6.87 1.83
C VAL A 83 15.28 -7.97 2.63
N ASP A 84 14.81 -7.66 3.85
CA ASP A 84 14.12 -8.61 4.71
C ASP A 84 12.82 -9.14 4.05
N LYS A 85 12.03 -8.26 3.44
CA LYS A 85 10.83 -8.64 2.68
C LYS A 85 11.16 -9.56 1.51
N ARG A 86 12.23 -9.27 0.77
CA ARG A 86 12.68 -10.12 -0.35
C ARG A 86 13.09 -11.50 0.14
N SER A 87 13.86 -11.59 1.22
CA SER A 87 14.29 -12.85 1.82
C SER A 87 13.13 -13.70 2.29
N ILE A 88 12.12 -13.09 2.95
CA ILE A 88 10.89 -13.79 3.37
C ILE A 88 10.14 -14.33 2.14
N LEU A 89 10.06 -13.53 1.07
CA LEU A 89 9.36 -13.91 -0.15
C LEU A 89 10.06 -15.08 -0.88
N ASP A 90 11.39 -15.06 -0.95
CA ASP A 90 12.19 -16.14 -1.55
C ASP A 90 12.01 -17.45 -0.79
N LEU A 91 12.00 -17.39 0.55
CA LEU A 91 11.73 -18.54 1.40
C LEU A 91 10.30 -19.09 1.17
N ALA A 92 9.30 -18.22 1.17
CA ALA A 92 7.90 -18.58 0.94
C ALA A 92 7.71 -19.22 -0.45
N LYS A 93 8.37 -18.68 -1.48
CA LYS A 93 8.36 -19.20 -2.84
C LYS A 93 9.04 -20.59 -2.94
N SER A 94 10.18 -20.75 -2.26
CA SER A 94 10.88 -22.03 -2.17
C SER A 94 10.02 -23.11 -1.51
N GLN A 95 9.38 -22.78 -0.38
CA GLN A 95 8.48 -23.68 0.31
C GLN A 95 7.27 -24.06 -0.56
N ALA A 96 6.61 -23.07 -1.19
CA ALA A 96 5.47 -23.32 -2.07
C ALA A 96 5.84 -24.24 -3.24
N ASN A 97 7.01 -24.05 -3.86
CA ASN A 97 7.48 -24.92 -4.94
C ASN A 97 7.69 -26.38 -4.50
N SER A 98 7.99 -26.62 -3.24
CA SER A 98 8.14 -27.99 -2.72
C SER A 98 6.81 -28.75 -2.64
N PHE A 99 5.69 -28.02 -2.54
CA PHE A 99 4.34 -28.60 -2.47
C PHE A 99 3.71 -28.87 -3.85
N VAL A 100 4.26 -28.35 -4.95
CA VAL A 100 3.68 -28.48 -6.30
C VAL A 100 3.54 -29.95 -6.74
N LYS A 101 4.43 -30.83 -6.28
CA LYS A 101 4.46 -32.24 -6.69
C LYS A 101 3.37 -33.02 -5.94
N GLY A 102 2.35 -33.49 -6.64
CA GLY A 102 1.32 -34.39 -6.10
C GLY A 102 -0.01 -33.71 -5.69
N LEU A 103 -0.23 -32.45 -6.07
CA LEU A 103 -1.47 -31.75 -5.79
C LEU A 103 -2.60 -32.11 -6.76
N GLY A 104 -3.82 -32.18 -6.23
CA GLY A 104 -5.03 -32.22 -7.03
C GLY A 104 -5.30 -30.91 -7.76
N LYS A 105 -6.24 -30.90 -8.71
CA LYS A 105 -6.55 -29.72 -9.53
C LYS A 105 -6.96 -28.50 -8.69
N GLU A 106 -7.81 -28.68 -7.69
CA GLU A 106 -8.28 -27.60 -6.82
C GLU A 106 -7.14 -26.95 -6.01
N ASP A 107 -6.22 -27.76 -5.52
CA ASP A 107 -5.06 -27.26 -4.77
C ASP A 107 -4.03 -26.60 -5.69
N SER A 108 -3.91 -27.08 -6.94
CA SER A 108 -3.09 -26.45 -7.98
C SER A 108 -3.61 -25.04 -8.29
N ASP A 109 -4.93 -24.86 -8.45
CA ASP A 109 -5.54 -23.55 -8.71
C ASP A 109 -5.30 -22.58 -7.55
N LYS A 110 -5.38 -23.03 -6.30
CA LYS A 110 -5.04 -22.22 -5.12
C LYS A 110 -3.56 -21.83 -5.09
N LEU A 111 -2.69 -22.74 -5.47
CA LEU A 111 -1.26 -22.48 -5.53
C LEU A 111 -0.89 -21.49 -6.64
N ASP A 112 -1.57 -21.53 -7.79
CA ASP A 112 -1.40 -20.55 -8.86
C ASP A 112 -1.83 -19.15 -8.43
N GLN A 113 -2.92 -19.03 -7.66
CA GLN A 113 -3.33 -17.77 -7.04
C GLN A 113 -2.27 -17.24 -6.05
N TYR A 114 -1.69 -18.14 -5.25
CA TYR A 114 -0.60 -17.81 -4.36
C TYR A 114 0.62 -17.28 -5.13
N PHE A 115 1.08 -17.98 -6.18
CA PHE A 115 2.20 -17.53 -7.00
C PHE A 115 1.93 -16.21 -7.72
N THR A 116 0.70 -15.97 -8.13
CA THR A 116 0.29 -14.67 -8.68
C THR A 116 0.47 -13.55 -7.65
N SER A 117 0.04 -13.78 -6.40
CA SER A 117 0.22 -12.83 -5.30
C SER A 117 1.69 -12.59 -4.97
N VAL A 118 2.51 -13.64 -5.01
CA VAL A 118 3.97 -13.53 -4.82
C VAL A 118 4.59 -12.65 -5.90
N ARG A 119 4.24 -12.83 -7.18
CA ARG A 119 4.73 -11.99 -8.29
C ARG A 119 4.29 -10.53 -8.15
N GLU A 120 3.06 -10.28 -7.72
CA GLU A 120 2.60 -8.92 -7.45
C GLU A 120 3.41 -8.25 -6.33
N PHE A 121 3.77 -9.01 -5.31
CA PHE A 121 4.59 -8.52 -4.20
C PHE A 121 6.05 -8.28 -4.62
N GLU A 122 6.64 -9.15 -5.43
CA GLU A 122 7.97 -8.95 -6.03
C GLU A 122 8.03 -7.63 -6.79
N LYS A 123 7.06 -7.36 -7.66
CA LYS A 123 6.97 -6.10 -8.42
C LYS A 123 6.88 -4.87 -7.50
N ARG A 124 6.13 -4.97 -6.40
CA ARG A 124 6.03 -3.86 -5.42
C ARG A 124 7.36 -3.60 -4.70
N ILE A 125 8.12 -4.65 -4.37
CA ILE A 125 9.47 -4.52 -3.78
C ILE A 125 10.41 -3.86 -4.78
N GLU A 126 10.45 -4.32 -6.02
CA GLU A 126 11.28 -3.75 -7.09
C GLU A 126 10.98 -2.25 -7.30
N GLN A 127 9.70 -1.90 -7.40
CA GLN A 127 9.27 -0.51 -7.49
C GLN A 127 9.71 0.32 -6.29
N SER A 128 9.49 -0.18 -5.08
CA SER A 128 9.90 0.51 -3.86
C SER A 128 11.40 0.76 -3.84
N THR A 129 12.18 -0.18 -4.34
CA THR A 129 13.65 -0.04 -4.47
C THR A 129 14.02 1.08 -5.44
N LEU A 130 13.39 1.15 -6.62
CA LEU A 130 13.63 2.21 -7.61
C LEU A 130 13.29 3.61 -7.07
N TRP A 131 12.28 3.71 -6.21
CA TRP A 131 11.87 4.97 -5.62
C TRP A 131 12.71 5.41 -4.41
N LEU A 132 13.52 4.52 -3.81
CA LEU A 132 14.45 4.89 -2.75
C LEU A 132 15.55 5.85 -3.26
N ASP A 133 15.95 5.70 -4.52
CA ASP A 133 17.00 6.52 -5.13
C ASP A 133 16.48 7.85 -5.67
N ARG A 134 15.17 8.06 -5.68
CA ARG A 134 14.56 9.30 -6.17
C ARG A 134 14.17 10.20 -5.01
N ASP A 135 14.51 11.48 -5.11
CA ASP A 135 14.05 12.48 -4.15
C ASP A 135 12.52 12.55 -4.11
N LYS A 136 11.97 12.83 -2.94
CA LYS A 136 10.55 13.15 -2.80
C LYS A 136 10.29 14.55 -3.37
N PRO A 137 9.08 14.80 -3.93
CA PRO A 137 8.70 16.11 -4.40
C PRO A 137 8.78 17.13 -3.25
N GLN A 138 9.14 18.36 -3.58
CA GLN A 138 9.10 19.46 -2.61
C GLN A 138 7.72 20.11 -2.64
N SER A 139 7.26 20.54 -1.48
CA SER A 139 6.01 21.28 -1.34
C SER A 139 6.23 22.47 -0.43
N ASN A 140 5.66 23.61 -0.81
CA ASN A 140 5.61 24.81 0.03
C ASN A 140 4.40 24.79 1.00
N TYR A 141 3.61 23.72 0.97
CA TYR A 141 2.48 23.56 1.88
C TYR A 141 2.97 23.41 3.32
N THR A 142 2.39 24.16 4.21
CA THR A 142 2.72 24.11 5.65
C THR A 142 1.55 23.51 6.40
N LEU A 143 1.76 22.34 6.98
CA LEU A 143 0.75 21.72 7.83
C LEU A 143 0.65 22.48 9.16
N PRO A 144 -0.56 22.81 9.65
CA PRO A 144 -0.73 23.42 10.96
C PRO A 144 -0.11 22.61 12.09
N SER A 145 0.47 23.30 13.07
CA SER A 145 0.99 22.63 14.27
C SER A 145 -0.09 21.82 14.96
N ARG A 146 0.26 20.61 15.43
CA ARG A 146 -0.68 19.68 16.07
C ARG A 146 -1.90 19.32 15.21
N SER A 147 -1.73 19.26 13.90
CA SER A 147 -2.80 18.93 12.95
C SER A 147 -3.52 17.61 13.28
N ASP A 148 -2.82 16.65 13.87
CA ASP A 148 -3.41 15.37 14.30
C ASP A 148 -4.35 15.50 15.52
N SER A 149 -4.30 16.60 16.25
CA SER A 149 -5.16 16.86 17.41
C SER A 149 -6.41 17.68 17.06
N LEU A 150 -6.56 18.11 15.83
CA LEU A 150 -7.71 18.86 15.34
C LEU A 150 -8.99 18.01 15.36
N THR A 151 -10.15 18.69 15.35
CA THR A 151 -11.44 18.02 15.18
C THR A 151 -11.56 17.39 13.79
N LEU A 152 -12.47 16.44 13.60
CA LEU A 152 -12.73 15.82 12.31
C LEU A 152 -13.04 16.89 11.23
N LYS A 153 -13.88 17.87 11.58
CA LYS A 153 -14.25 18.96 10.68
C LYS A 153 -13.05 19.76 10.17
N ASP A 154 -12.08 20.03 11.05
CA ASP A 154 -10.91 20.83 10.71
C ASP A 154 -9.81 20.00 10.05
N LYS A 155 -9.76 18.71 10.33
CA LYS A 155 -8.80 17.77 9.71
C LYS A 155 -9.14 17.39 8.28
N THR A 156 -10.41 17.21 8.00
CA THR A 156 -10.87 16.70 6.70
C THR A 156 -10.39 17.57 5.54
N PRO A 157 -10.49 18.90 5.55
CA PRO A 157 -9.93 19.75 4.50
C PRO A 157 -8.43 19.54 4.29
N LEU A 158 -7.66 19.38 5.38
CA LEU A 158 -6.21 19.16 5.29
C LEU A 158 -5.86 17.84 4.64
N PHE A 159 -6.67 16.79 4.84
CA PHE A 159 -6.51 15.54 4.09
C PHE A 159 -6.73 15.76 2.59
N TYR A 160 -7.77 16.52 2.21
CA TYR A 160 -8.02 16.84 0.79
C TYR A 160 -6.90 17.68 0.18
N ASP A 161 -6.33 18.63 0.92
CA ASP A 161 -5.16 19.39 0.45
C ASP A 161 -3.97 18.45 0.17
N LEU A 162 -3.66 17.55 1.09
CA LEU A 162 -2.57 16.58 0.91
C LEU A 162 -2.86 15.58 -0.20
N MET A 163 -4.12 15.19 -0.41
CA MET A 163 -4.53 14.35 -1.53
C MET A 163 -4.32 15.07 -2.86
N ALA A 164 -4.75 16.33 -2.96
CA ALA A 164 -4.55 17.15 -4.16
C ALA A 164 -3.05 17.30 -4.48
N LEU A 165 -2.22 17.59 -3.48
CA LEU A 165 -0.78 17.68 -3.64
C LEU A 165 -0.15 16.34 -4.04
N ALA A 166 -0.61 15.23 -3.49
CA ALA A 166 -0.12 13.91 -3.87
C ALA A 166 -0.41 13.56 -5.33
N LEU A 167 -1.59 13.96 -5.84
CA LEU A 167 -1.97 13.80 -7.23
C LEU A 167 -1.19 14.76 -8.15
N GLN A 168 -1.08 16.03 -7.78
CA GLN A 168 -0.34 17.05 -8.53
C GLN A 168 1.15 16.72 -8.72
N THR A 169 1.74 16.10 -7.71
CA THR A 169 3.16 15.67 -7.73
C THR A 169 3.37 14.29 -8.32
N ASP A 170 2.32 13.66 -8.85
CA ASP A 170 2.30 12.28 -9.34
C ASP A 170 2.91 11.27 -8.34
N SER A 171 2.80 11.58 -7.06
CA SER A 171 3.25 10.69 -5.98
C SER A 171 2.38 9.43 -5.90
N THR A 172 1.11 9.55 -6.26
CA THR A 172 0.15 8.47 -6.45
C THR A 172 -0.92 8.89 -7.45
N ARG A 173 -1.62 7.93 -8.04
CA ARG A 173 -2.79 8.15 -8.92
C ARG A 173 -4.06 7.52 -8.37
N VAL A 174 -3.97 6.85 -7.22
CA VAL A 174 -5.09 6.17 -6.58
C VAL A 174 -5.12 6.54 -5.10
N ILE A 175 -6.23 7.11 -4.66
CA ILE A 175 -6.45 7.47 -3.26
C ILE A 175 -7.85 7.01 -2.86
N SER A 176 -7.94 6.38 -1.68
CA SER A 176 -9.19 6.04 -0.99
C SER A 176 -9.23 6.69 0.39
N ILE A 177 -10.35 7.30 0.76
CA ILE A 177 -10.58 7.96 2.06
C ILE A 177 -11.98 7.65 2.57
#